data_e391cb98f91de5335f936ef39837dab4
#
_entry.id   e391cb98f91de5335f936ef39837dab4
#
_cell.length_a   1.000
_cell.length_b   1.000
_cell.length_c   1.000
_cell.angle_alpha   90.00
_cell.angle_beta   90.00
_cell.angle_gamma   90.00
#
_symmetry.space_group_name_H-M   'P 1'
#
loop_
_entity.id
_entity.type
_entity.pdbx_description
1 polymer ?
#
loop_
_entity_poly.entity_id
_entity_poly.type
_entity_poly.pdbx_seq_one_letter_code
_entity_poly.pdbx_strand_id
1 'polypeptide(L)'
;MTEDLPGLIRHFAGQKQKVFFVHFRDVFGDRHHFIETFHDEGPTDMYACMRAYAEAGFNGPLRPDHVPALEGETNDSFGYTNLGRLFAIGYISGLREAAYGRHPTNYRSA
;
A
#
# COMPACT_ATOMS: atom_id res chain seq x y z
N MET A 1 3.05 -16.45 4.11
CA MET A 1 3.49 -16.13 2.73
C MET A 1 5.00 -15.97 2.77
N THR A 2 5.71 -16.67 1.92
CA THR A 2 7.18 -16.81 1.98
C THR A 2 7.90 -16.08 0.85
N GLU A 3 7.18 -15.24 0.10
CA GLU A 3 7.76 -14.50 -1.01
C GLU A 3 8.49 -13.25 -0.54
N ASP A 4 9.62 -12.99 -1.16
CA ASP A 4 10.36 -11.73 -0.96
C ASP A 4 9.71 -10.62 -1.80
N LEU A 5 8.65 -10.00 -1.27
CA LEU A 5 7.95 -8.93 -1.97
C LEU A 5 8.84 -7.72 -2.28
N PRO A 6 9.67 -7.21 -1.36
CA PRO A 6 10.59 -6.12 -1.70
C PRO A 6 11.55 -6.49 -2.84
N GLY A 7 12.05 -7.71 -2.86
CA GLY A 7 12.91 -8.21 -3.95
C GLY A 7 12.18 -8.28 -5.29
N LEU A 8 10.94 -8.77 -5.29
CA LEU A 8 10.10 -8.80 -6.49
C LEU A 8 9.80 -7.38 -7.00
N ILE A 9 9.53 -6.44 -6.11
CA ILE A 9 9.31 -5.04 -6.46
C ILE A 9 10.56 -4.46 -7.14
N ARG A 10 11.73 -4.64 -6.56
CA ARG A 10 13.00 -4.17 -7.17
C ARG A 10 13.21 -4.77 -8.55
N HIS A 11 12.88 -6.05 -8.71
CA HIS A 11 13.03 -6.72 -9.99
C HIS A 11 12.06 -6.16 -11.05
N PHE A 12 10.77 -6.15 -10.76
CA PHE A 12 9.77 -5.77 -11.75
C PHE A 12 9.62 -4.27 -11.94
N ALA A 13 9.71 -3.48 -10.89
CA ALA A 13 9.60 -2.03 -10.98
C ALA A 13 10.94 -1.37 -11.37
N GLY A 14 12.06 -1.89 -10.84
CA GLY A 14 13.39 -1.36 -11.10
C GLY A 14 14.01 -1.91 -12.38
N GLN A 15 14.43 -3.18 -12.36
CA GLN A 15 15.19 -3.79 -13.46
C GLN A 15 14.37 -3.93 -14.73
N LYS A 16 13.11 -4.30 -14.63
CA LYS A 16 12.23 -4.53 -15.79
C LYS A 16 11.36 -3.34 -16.17
N GLN A 17 11.16 -2.39 -15.27
CA GLN A 17 10.28 -1.24 -15.48
C GLN A 17 8.87 -1.64 -15.97
N LYS A 18 8.32 -2.71 -15.40
CA LYS A 18 7.03 -3.31 -15.80
C LYS A 18 5.90 -3.08 -14.80
N VAL A 19 6.11 -2.24 -13.80
CA VAL A 19 5.06 -1.86 -12.86
C VAL A 19 4.55 -0.48 -13.23
N PHE A 20 3.25 -0.41 -13.53
CA PHE A 20 2.61 0.83 -13.99
C PHE A 20 1.58 1.37 -13.02
N PHE A 21 1.04 0.49 -12.18
CA PHE A 21 0.02 0.82 -11.20
C PHE A 21 0.10 -0.17 -10.03
N VAL A 22 -0.04 0.31 -8.81
CA VAL A 22 0.07 -0.53 -7.61
C VAL A 22 -1.25 -0.53 -6.84
N HIS A 23 -1.77 -1.72 -6.57
CA HIS A 23 -2.75 -1.97 -5.53
C HIS A 23 -2.00 -2.39 -4.26
N PHE A 24 -2.07 -1.55 -3.24
CA PHE A 24 -1.31 -1.71 -2.01
C PHE A 24 -2.23 -2.19 -0.90
N ARG A 25 -2.04 -3.41 -0.44
CA ARG A 25 -2.84 -4.02 0.64
C ARG A 25 -2.07 -5.13 1.32
N ASP A 26 -2.54 -5.58 2.45
CA ASP A 26 -2.01 -6.77 3.11
C ASP A 26 -3.13 -7.72 3.54
N VAL A 27 -2.78 -8.98 3.71
CA VAL A 27 -3.68 -10.04 4.13
C VAL A 27 -2.97 -10.95 5.12
N PHE A 28 -3.72 -11.50 6.05
CA PHE A 28 -3.23 -12.55 6.94
C PHE A 28 -3.80 -13.90 6.53
N GLY A 29 -2.94 -14.91 6.41
CA GLY A 29 -3.35 -16.26 6.04
C GLY A 29 -2.56 -16.82 4.86
N ASP A 30 -3.19 -17.73 4.14
CA ASP A 30 -2.61 -18.38 2.97
C ASP A 30 -3.52 -18.23 1.74
N ARG A 31 -3.10 -18.81 0.61
CA ARG A 31 -3.83 -18.68 -0.67
C ARG A 31 -5.24 -19.26 -0.67
N HIS A 32 -5.58 -20.12 0.29
CA HIS A 32 -6.88 -20.79 0.37
C HIS A 32 -7.76 -20.19 1.47
N HIS A 33 -7.12 -19.60 2.48
CA HIS A 33 -7.79 -18.99 3.63
C HIS A 33 -7.04 -17.74 4.04
N PHE A 34 -7.62 -16.59 3.81
CA PHE A 34 -7.04 -15.32 4.22
C PHE A 34 -8.11 -14.33 4.67
N ILE A 35 -7.68 -13.40 5.49
CA ILE A 35 -8.49 -12.24 5.89
C ILE A 35 -7.77 -10.96 5.49
N GLU A 36 -8.54 -9.95 5.10
CA GLU A 36 -8.00 -8.61 4.89
C GLU A 36 -7.56 -8.03 6.23
N THR A 37 -6.39 -7.43 6.26
CA THR A 37 -5.89 -6.69 7.42
C THR A 37 -5.92 -5.19 7.15
N PHE A 38 -5.85 -4.39 8.21
CA PHE A 38 -5.41 -3.01 8.02
C PHE A 38 -3.97 -3.01 7.49
N HIS A 39 -3.60 -1.95 6.80
CA HIS A 39 -2.32 -1.88 6.10
C HIS A 39 -1.09 -1.94 7.02
N ASP A 40 -1.26 -1.66 8.30
CA ASP A 40 -0.22 -1.69 9.32
C ASP A 40 -0.20 -2.98 10.17
N GLU A 41 -1.18 -3.86 10.00
CA GLU A 41 -1.38 -5.01 10.90
C GLU A 41 -1.03 -6.37 10.28
N GLY A 42 -0.79 -6.41 8.99
CA GLY A 42 -0.52 -7.67 8.30
C GLY A 42 0.93 -8.14 8.43
N PRO A 43 1.22 -9.34 7.92
CA PRO A 43 2.55 -9.93 8.02
C PRO A 43 3.58 -9.33 7.06
N THR A 44 3.15 -8.55 6.07
CA THR A 44 4.05 -7.94 5.09
C THR A 44 4.71 -6.70 5.68
N ASP A 45 6.03 -6.58 5.51
CA ASP A 45 6.73 -5.33 5.81
C ASP A 45 6.40 -4.29 4.74
N MET A 46 5.31 -3.55 4.98
CA MET A 46 4.78 -2.56 4.04
C MET A 46 5.75 -1.39 3.85
N TYR A 47 6.53 -1.05 4.88
CA TYR A 47 7.56 -0.02 4.75
C TYR A 47 8.70 -0.47 3.85
N ALA A 48 9.17 -1.72 4.00
CA ALA A 48 10.18 -2.28 3.12
C ALA A 48 9.71 -2.34 1.66
N CYS A 49 8.43 -2.66 1.42
CA CYS A 49 7.83 -2.60 0.08
C CYS A 49 7.84 -1.18 -0.48
N MET A 50 7.43 -0.20 0.31
CA MET A 50 7.43 1.21 -0.13
C MET A 50 8.85 1.70 -0.42
N ARG A 51 9.81 1.33 0.40
CA ARG A 51 11.23 1.62 0.13
C ARG A 51 11.71 0.98 -1.17
N ALA A 52 11.31 -0.25 -1.44
CA ALA A 52 11.67 -0.93 -2.69
C ALA A 52 11.12 -0.19 -3.92
N TYR A 53 9.89 0.33 -3.85
CA TYR A 53 9.35 1.19 -4.91
C TYR A 53 10.15 2.49 -5.07
N ALA A 54 10.52 3.14 -3.97
CA ALA A 54 11.34 4.35 -4.01
C ALA A 54 12.72 4.09 -4.61
N GLU A 55 13.38 3.02 -4.18
CA GLU A 55 14.69 2.61 -4.72
C GLU A 55 14.62 2.25 -6.21
N ALA A 56 13.52 1.66 -6.63
CA ALA A 56 13.27 1.32 -8.03
C ALA A 56 12.95 2.55 -8.91
N GLY A 57 12.73 3.71 -8.31
CA GLY A 57 12.34 4.93 -9.03
C GLY A 57 10.89 4.91 -9.53
N PHE A 58 10.02 4.08 -8.91
CA PHE A 58 8.61 4.03 -9.27
C PHE A 58 7.91 5.35 -8.90
N ASN A 59 7.28 5.98 -9.87
CA ASN A 59 6.55 7.24 -9.70
C ASN A 59 5.12 7.20 -10.24
N GLY A 60 4.62 6.02 -10.52
CA GLY A 60 3.26 5.80 -11.00
C GLY A 60 2.20 5.86 -9.88
N PRO A 61 0.94 5.67 -10.23
CA PRO A 61 -0.15 5.69 -9.27
C PRO A 61 -0.12 4.46 -8.36
N LEU A 62 -0.45 4.70 -7.09
CA LEU A 62 -0.60 3.69 -6.06
C LEU A 62 -1.88 3.98 -5.29
N ARG A 63 -2.67 2.97 -5.03
CA ARG A 63 -3.92 3.11 -4.28
C ARG A 63 -4.03 2.04 -3.21
N PRO A 64 -4.75 2.31 -2.11
CA PRO A 64 -5.20 1.22 -1.25
C PRO A 64 -6.15 0.33 -2.04
N ASP A 65 -6.03 -0.97 -1.84
CA ASP A 65 -6.96 -1.92 -2.41
C ASP A 65 -8.06 -2.25 -1.38
N HIS A 66 -8.15 -3.47 -0.91
CA HIS A 66 -9.15 -3.83 0.07
C HIS A 66 -8.74 -3.39 1.49
N VAL A 67 -9.75 -3.04 2.29
CA VAL A 67 -9.59 -2.63 3.69
C VAL A 67 -10.70 -3.25 4.54
N PRO A 68 -10.45 -3.55 5.82
CA PRO A 68 -11.52 -3.91 6.76
C PRO A 68 -12.44 -2.72 7.03
N ALA A 69 -13.68 -3.03 7.44
CA ALA A 69 -14.59 -2.03 7.95
C ALA A 69 -14.18 -1.61 9.36
N LEU A 70 -14.28 -0.32 9.65
CA LEU A 70 -14.17 0.19 11.02
C LEU A 70 -15.49 0.05 11.77
N GLU A 71 -15.41 0.04 13.09
CA GLU A 71 -16.60 -0.02 13.93
C GLU A 71 -17.59 1.09 13.56
N GLY A 72 -18.85 0.71 13.40
CA GLY A 72 -19.91 1.64 13.00
C GLY A 72 -20.11 1.76 11.49
N GLU A 73 -19.23 1.20 10.67
CA GLU A 73 -19.43 1.13 9.23
C GLU A 73 -20.30 -0.07 8.85
N THR A 74 -21.21 0.14 7.89
CA THR A 74 -21.93 -0.97 7.26
C THR A 74 -21.02 -1.68 6.27
N ASN A 75 -21.08 -3.01 6.23
CA ASN A 75 -20.23 -3.82 5.38
C ASN A 75 -20.90 -4.11 4.01
N ASP A 76 -21.64 -3.13 3.48
CA ASP A 76 -22.40 -3.26 2.23
C ASP A 76 -21.49 -3.34 1.00
N SER A 77 -20.27 -2.85 1.12
CA SER A 77 -19.25 -2.90 0.08
C SER A 77 -17.97 -3.51 0.63
N PHE A 78 -17.90 -4.83 0.63
CA PHE A 78 -16.75 -5.58 1.15
C PHE A 78 -15.41 -5.01 0.66
N GLY A 79 -14.54 -4.68 1.60
CA GLY A 79 -13.20 -4.17 1.31
C GLY A 79 -13.15 -2.72 0.82
N TYR A 80 -14.28 -2.03 0.71
CA TYR A 80 -14.35 -0.67 0.14
C TYR A 80 -15.05 0.35 1.05
N THR A 81 -14.96 0.15 2.36
CA THR A 81 -15.53 1.08 3.34
C THR A 81 -14.76 2.40 3.37
N ASN A 82 -15.45 3.51 3.58
CA ASN A 82 -14.86 4.85 3.48
C ASN A 82 -13.83 5.13 4.58
N LEU A 83 -14.12 4.76 5.82
CA LEU A 83 -13.21 5.03 6.95
C LEU A 83 -11.97 4.16 6.88
N GLY A 84 -12.11 2.88 6.53
CA GLY A 84 -10.97 2.00 6.31
C GLY A 84 -10.06 2.49 5.19
N ARG A 85 -10.63 3.01 4.11
CA ARG A 85 -9.85 3.60 3.00
C ARG A 85 -9.17 4.89 3.39
N LEU A 86 -9.83 5.73 4.19
CA LEU A 86 -9.22 6.95 4.71
C LEU A 86 -7.99 6.63 5.57
N PHE A 87 -8.10 5.65 6.46
CA PHE A 87 -6.97 5.16 7.24
C PHE A 87 -5.84 4.66 6.33
N ALA A 88 -6.16 3.83 5.35
CA ALA A 88 -5.18 3.28 4.42
C ALA A 88 -4.45 4.37 3.62
N ILE A 89 -5.17 5.38 3.14
CA ILE A 89 -4.58 6.52 2.41
C ILE A 89 -3.62 7.29 3.32
N GLY A 90 -4.00 7.53 4.58
CA GLY A 90 -3.13 8.19 5.56
C GLY A 90 -1.86 7.40 5.83
N TYR A 91 -1.99 6.09 6.06
CA TYR A 91 -0.86 5.21 6.28
C TYR A 91 0.09 5.14 5.08
N ILE A 92 -0.45 4.93 3.88
CA ILE A 92 0.32 4.91 2.63
C ILE A 92 1.03 6.24 2.39
N SER A 93 0.36 7.36 2.66
CA SER A 93 0.96 8.69 2.52
C SER A 93 2.13 8.88 3.47
N GLY A 94 2.02 8.41 4.71
CA GLY A 94 3.11 8.42 5.67
C GLY A 94 4.29 7.55 5.25
N LEU A 95 4.01 6.33 4.76
CA LEU A 95 5.05 5.44 4.22
C LEU A 95 5.76 6.06 3.03
N ARG A 96 5.00 6.70 2.13
CA ARG A 96 5.56 7.39 0.98
C ARG A 96 6.47 8.53 1.40
N GLU A 97 6.05 9.35 2.33
CA GLU A 97 6.87 10.45 2.85
C GLU A 97 8.17 9.92 3.46
N ALA A 98 8.10 8.82 4.22
CA ALA A 98 9.26 8.20 4.82
C ALA A 98 10.23 7.61 3.80
N ALA A 99 9.73 6.99 2.73
CA ALA A 99 10.55 6.28 1.74
C ALA A 99 11.08 7.20 0.63
N TYR A 100 10.24 8.11 0.13
CA TYR A 100 10.58 9.02 -0.98
C TYR A 100 11.06 10.38 -0.53
N GLY A 101 10.91 10.70 0.75
CA GLY A 101 11.12 12.03 1.26
C GLY A 101 9.89 12.93 1.10
N ARG A 102 9.94 14.05 1.80
CA ARG A 102 8.86 15.02 1.77
C ARG A 102 8.76 15.64 0.39
N HIS A 103 7.59 15.56 -0.23
CA HIS A 103 7.33 16.35 -1.42
C HIS A 103 7.50 17.84 -1.09
N PRO A 104 8.21 18.59 -1.92
CA PRO A 104 8.05 20.02 -1.88
C PRO A 104 6.56 20.28 -2.11
N THR A 105 5.89 20.69 -1.05
CA THR A 105 4.48 21.04 -1.13
C THR A 105 4.38 22.28 -1.99
N ASN A 106 4.04 22.08 -3.24
CA ASN A 106 3.45 23.12 -4.04
C ASN A 106 2.00 23.36 -3.56
N TYR A 107 1.81 23.47 -2.26
CA TYR A 107 0.64 24.19 -1.77
C TYR A 107 0.86 25.63 -2.18
N ARG A 108 0.47 25.92 -3.40
CA ARG A 108 0.10 27.27 -3.70
C ARG A 108 -1.08 27.55 -2.80
N SER A 109 -0.85 28.37 -1.79
CA SER A 109 -1.91 29.07 -1.14
C SER A 109 -2.75 29.71 -2.25
N ALA A 110 -3.91 29.14 -2.47
CA ALA A 110 -4.89 29.78 -3.30
C ALA A 110 -5.30 31.09 -2.65
#